data_905b5ed10ad48699889a892ddb595ea8
#
_entry.id   905b5ed10ad48699889a892ddb595ea8
#
_cell.length_a   1.000
_cell.length_b   1.000
_cell.length_c   1.000
_cell.angle_alpha   90.00
_cell.angle_beta   90.00
_cell.angle_gamma   90.00
#
_symmetry.space_group_name_H-M   'P 1'
#
loop_
_entity.id
_entity.type
_entity.pdbx_description
1 polymer ?
#
loop_
_entity_poly.entity_id
_entity_poly.type
_entity_poly.pdbx_seq_one_letter_code
_entity_poly.pdbx_strand_id
1 'polypeptide(L)'
;EVVYKYSRMDVNSLKSESLSIDGKEVIFFDFLTRDGFTLLEGSDTLNASIRNESPISRVKYVNSNSILSDNVQNQVFKKFIDFVERMLLFYSLDSRGYEGFMNGSESIAEGIVNSGKVKDFQEFLKENDIDYELYGCEVDGRKAIYCHFDNKDADFFKIASTGTRSLALFYYWYI
;
A
#
# COMPACT_ATOMS: atom_id res chain seq x y z
N GLU A 1 8.05 1.85 20.87
CA GLU A 1 6.68 1.42 20.50
C GLU A 1 5.96 2.53 19.75
N VAL A 2 5.22 2.19 18.66
CA VAL A 2 4.37 3.14 17.94
C VAL A 2 2.94 2.68 18.05
N VAL A 3 2.03 3.59 18.43
CA VAL A 3 0.59 3.31 18.53
C VAL A 3 -0.16 4.32 17.66
N TYR A 4 -0.81 3.83 16.61
CA TYR A 4 -1.70 4.62 15.77
C TYR A 4 -3.15 4.28 16.07
N LYS A 5 -3.95 5.30 16.34
CA LYS A 5 -5.39 5.17 16.62
C LYS A 5 -6.18 6.09 15.70
N TYR A 6 -7.30 5.59 15.23
CA TYR A 6 -8.26 6.42 14.50
C TYR A 6 -9.69 6.00 14.78
N SER A 7 -10.61 6.90 14.63
CA SER A 7 -12.05 6.62 14.58
C SER A 7 -12.64 7.23 13.31
N ARG A 8 -13.72 6.65 12.82
CA ARG A 8 -14.39 7.10 11.60
C ARG A 8 -15.82 7.55 11.89
N MET A 9 -16.31 8.52 11.11
CA MET A 9 -17.72 8.87 11.04
C MET A 9 -18.46 7.94 10.09
N ASP A 10 -17.81 7.62 8.96
CA ASP A 10 -18.28 6.71 7.92
C ASP A 10 -17.09 6.04 7.20
N VAL A 11 -17.34 5.31 6.11
CA VAL A 11 -16.31 4.56 5.37
C VAL A 11 -15.22 5.47 4.81
N ASN A 12 -15.54 6.72 4.49
CA ASN A 12 -14.65 7.65 3.80
C ASN A 12 -14.16 8.80 4.70
N SER A 13 -14.70 8.96 5.91
CA SER A 13 -14.48 10.13 6.75
C SER A 13 -13.91 9.77 8.11
N LEU A 14 -12.77 10.35 8.45
CA LEU A 14 -12.18 10.25 9.80
C LEU A 14 -12.94 11.16 10.77
N LYS A 15 -13.11 10.67 12.01
CA LYS A 15 -13.61 11.44 13.15
C LYS A 15 -12.47 11.95 14.00
N SER A 16 -11.52 11.10 14.31
CA SER A 16 -10.31 11.46 15.04
C SER A 16 -9.14 10.59 14.66
N GLU A 17 -7.94 11.10 14.82
CA GLU A 17 -6.69 10.42 14.51
C GLU A 17 -5.64 10.80 15.56
N SER A 18 -4.86 9.81 16.03
CA SER A 18 -3.70 10.07 16.88
C SER A 18 -2.56 9.11 16.62
N LEU A 19 -1.35 9.58 16.83
CA LEU A 19 -0.11 8.81 16.77
C LEU A 19 0.69 9.07 18.05
N SER A 20 1.05 7.98 18.73
CA SER A 20 1.94 8.01 19.89
C SER A 20 3.23 7.26 19.61
N ILE A 21 4.34 7.80 20.08
CA ILE A 21 5.67 7.17 20.02
C ILE A 21 6.17 7.05 21.46
N ASP A 22 6.49 5.83 21.89
CA ASP A 22 6.96 5.49 23.25
C ASP A 22 6.06 6.08 24.36
N GLY A 23 4.74 5.95 24.15
CA GLY A 23 3.71 6.41 25.09
C GLY A 23 3.43 7.92 25.06
N LYS A 24 4.17 8.71 24.28
CA LYS A 24 3.93 10.14 24.08
C LYS A 24 3.11 10.38 22.82
N GLU A 25 1.96 11.02 22.92
CA GLU A 25 1.17 11.44 21.77
C GLU A 25 1.89 12.58 21.03
N VAL A 26 2.23 12.34 19.77
CA VAL A 26 3.02 13.25 18.92
C VAL A 26 2.22 13.90 17.80
N ILE A 27 1.11 13.27 17.42
CA ILE A 27 0.11 13.83 16.49
C ILE A 27 -1.25 13.49 17.05
N PHE A 28 -2.13 14.48 17.09
CA PHE A 28 -3.54 14.34 17.39
C PHE A 28 -4.36 15.26 16.50
N PHE A 29 -5.52 14.80 16.05
CA PHE A 29 -6.49 15.64 15.36
C PHE A 29 -7.91 15.12 15.54
N ASP A 30 -8.82 16.03 15.88
CA ASP A 30 -10.27 15.79 15.90
C ASP A 30 -10.89 16.55 14.72
N PHE A 31 -11.46 15.80 13.79
CA PHE A 31 -12.04 16.33 12.55
C PHE A 31 -13.41 17.01 12.78
N LEU A 32 -14.07 16.74 13.90
CA LEU A 32 -15.35 17.40 14.24
C LEU A 32 -15.12 18.80 14.79
N THR A 33 -14.20 18.93 15.74
CA THR A 33 -13.86 20.22 16.37
C THR A 33 -12.83 20.98 15.55
N ARG A 34 -12.16 20.33 14.60
CA ARG A 34 -11.03 20.84 13.81
C ARG A 34 -9.89 21.30 14.71
N ASP A 35 -9.69 20.61 15.81
CA ASP A 35 -8.60 20.87 16.73
C ASP A 35 -7.56 19.76 16.68
N GLY A 36 -6.30 20.13 16.90
CA GLY A 36 -5.22 19.17 16.91
C GLY A 36 -3.84 19.80 16.94
N PHE A 37 -2.84 18.94 17.06
CA PHE A 37 -1.45 19.36 17.14
C PHE A 37 -0.52 18.33 16.47
N THR A 38 0.71 18.79 16.19
CA THR A 38 1.87 17.94 15.94
C THR A 38 3.04 18.43 16.80
N LEU A 39 3.76 17.47 17.40
CA LEU A 39 4.92 17.71 18.27
C LEU A 39 6.21 17.14 17.66
N LEU A 40 6.18 16.75 16.40
CA LEU A 40 7.38 16.30 15.68
C LEU A 40 8.23 17.52 15.34
N GLU A 41 9.50 17.49 15.73
CA GLU A 41 10.42 18.60 15.49
C GLU A 41 10.57 18.89 13.98
N GLY A 42 10.41 20.15 13.59
CA GLY A 42 10.35 20.59 12.20
C GLY A 42 8.95 20.62 11.60
N SER A 43 7.92 20.25 12.37
CA SER A 43 6.51 20.34 11.94
C SER A 43 5.77 21.55 12.53
N ASP A 44 6.42 22.39 13.31
CA ASP A 44 5.79 23.50 14.05
C ASP A 44 5.03 24.47 13.16
N THR A 45 5.52 24.71 11.96
CA THR A 45 4.88 25.57 10.96
C THR A 45 3.54 25.05 10.44
N LEU A 46 3.27 23.75 10.62
CA LEU A 46 2.03 23.12 10.18
C LEU A 46 0.88 23.25 11.16
N ASN A 47 1.12 23.63 12.42
CA ASN A 47 0.07 23.68 13.45
C ASN A 47 -1.11 24.59 13.07
N ALA A 48 -0.87 25.68 12.34
CA ALA A 48 -1.94 26.54 11.82
C ALA A 48 -2.69 25.90 10.63
N SER A 49 -1.98 25.23 9.71
CA SER A 49 -2.54 24.66 8.51
C SER A 49 -3.14 23.27 8.72
N ILE A 50 -2.75 22.57 9.80
CA ILE A 50 -3.30 21.26 10.16
C ILE A 50 -4.80 21.32 10.45
N ARG A 51 -5.31 22.49 10.78
CA ARG A 51 -6.74 22.78 11.04
C ARG A 51 -7.57 23.01 9.78
N ASN A 52 -6.96 22.99 8.60
CA ASN A 52 -7.66 23.19 7.34
C ASN A 52 -8.64 22.04 7.02
N GLU A 53 -9.63 22.33 6.20
CA GLU A 53 -10.79 21.47 5.89
C GLU A 53 -10.50 20.19 5.09
N SER A 54 -9.24 19.86 4.85
CA SER A 54 -8.88 18.68 4.08
C SER A 54 -9.30 17.38 4.80
N PRO A 55 -10.00 16.44 4.13
CA PRO A 55 -10.36 15.13 4.67
C PRO A 55 -9.16 14.17 4.79
N ILE A 56 -7.97 14.64 4.45
CA ILE A 56 -6.76 13.81 4.43
C ILE A 56 -6.30 13.53 5.86
N SER A 57 -5.86 12.29 6.13
CA SER A 57 -5.15 11.90 7.36
C SER A 57 -4.08 12.93 7.73
N ARG A 58 -4.08 13.37 8.98
CA ARG A 58 -3.10 14.35 9.49
C ARG A 58 -1.71 13.76 9.61
N VAL A 59 -1.61 12.48 9.91
CA VAL A 59 -0.34 11.73 9.87
C VAL A 59 0.26 11.80 8.45
N LYS A 60 -0.55 11.51 7.43
CA LYS A 60 -0.12 11.64 6.02
C LYS A 60 0.19 13.09 5.65
N TYR A 61 -0.62 14.04 6.11
CA TYR A 61 -0.40 15.46 5.85
C TYR A 61 0.94 15.95 6.42
N VAL A 62 1.25 15.59 7.67
CA VAL A 62 2.54 15.90 8.30
C VAL A 62 3.70 15.31 7.53
N ASN A 63 3.61 14.02 7.16
CA ASN A 63 4.66 13.36 6.37
C ASN A 63 4.94 14.07 5.03
N SER A 64 3.89 14.53 4.35
CA SER A 64 4.01 15.13 3.00
C SER A 64 4.37 16.61 3.00
N ASN A 65 4.15 17.34 4.10
CA ASN A 65 4.22 18.81 4.13
C ASN A 65 5.22 19.37 5.16
N SER A 66 5.96 18.52 5.90
CA SER A 66 6.97 18.98 6.85
C SER A 66 8.39 18.60 6.41
N ILE A 67 9.34 19.44 6.81
CA ILE A 67 10.77 19.11 6.77
C ILE A 67 11.17 18.75 8.20
N LEU A 68 10.96 17.48 8.55
CA LEU A 68 11.26 16.98 9.87
C LEU A 68 12.75 16.96 10.16
N SER A 69 13.14 17.44 11.34
CA SER A 69 14.53 17.36 11.83
C SER A 69 15.01 15.92 11.93
N ASP A 70 16.31 15.71 11.77
CA ASP A 70 16.89 14.39 11.93
C ASP A 70 17.16 14.06 13.42
N ASN A 71 16.14 13.52 14.09
CA ASN A 71 16.21 13.04 15.46
C ASN A 71 15.57 11.66 15.60
N VAL A 72 15.78 11.00 16.73
CA VAL A 72 15.30 9.63 16.97
C VAL A 72 13.78 9.50 16.82
N GLN A 73 13.02 10.45 17.33
CA GLN A 73 11.56 10.43 17.29
C GLN A 73 11.05 10.51 15.84
N ASN A 74 11.60 11.42 15.04
CA ASN A 74 11.26 11.60 13.65
C ASN A 74 11.71 10.40 12.78
N GLN A 75 12.84 9.78 13.10
CA GLN A 75 13.26 8.54 12.44
C GLN A 75 12.28 7.38 12.71
N VAL A 76 11.76 7.26 13.95
CA VAL A 76 10.71 6.30 14.28
C VAL A 76 9.41 6.59 13.51
N PHE A 77 9.02 7.86 13.42
CA PHE A 77 7.88 8.29 12.60
C PHE A 77 8.05 7.90 11.12
N LYS A 78 9.21 8.21 10.52
CA LYS A 78 9.49 7.85 9.11
C LYS A 78 9.45 6.32 8.89
N LYS A 79 10.01 5.53 9.81
CA LYS A 79 9.92 4.06 9.75
C LYS A 79 8.47 3.56 9.84
N PHE A 80 7.65 4.19 10.67
CA PHE A 80 6.22 3.87 10.74
C PHE A 80 5.51 4.16 9.42
N ILE A 81 5.76 5.31 8.80
CA ILE A 81 5.19 5.66 7.49
C ILE A 81 5.63 4.65 6.42
N ASP A 82 6.93 4.33 6.35
CA ASP A 82 7.46 3.34 5.41
C ASP A 82 6.81 1.95 5.60
N PHE A 83 6.61 1.54 6.85
CA PHE A 83 5.89 0.31 7.17
C PHE A 83 4.44 0.35 6.66
N VAL A 84 3.71 1.45 6.92
CA VAL A 84 2.30 1.59 6.47
C VAL A 84 2.20 1.62 4.95
N GLU A 85 3.11 2.31 4.27
CA GLU A 85 3.16 2.39 2.80
C GLU A 85 3.44 1.04 2.13
N ARG A 86 4.08 0.12 2.87
CA ARG A 86 4.36 -1.24 2.42
C ARG A 86 3.38 -2.28 2.96
N MET A 87 2.37 -1.85 3.74
CA MET A 87 1.35 -2.77 4.25
C MET A 87 0.49 -3.32 3.13
N LEU A 88 0.32 -4.64 3.14
CA LEU A 88 -0.64 -5.33 2.30
C LEU A 88 -1.91 -5.61 3.13
N LEU A 89 -3.05 -5.09 2.69
CA LEU A 89 -4.34 -5.30 3.33
C LEU A 89 -5.10 -6.39 2.57
N PHE A 90 -5.41 -7.49 3.28
CA PHE A 90 -6.29 -8.53 2.77
C PHE A 90 -7.68 -8.33 3.38
N TYR A 91 -8.69 -8.24 2.51
CA TYR A 91 -10.07 -8.40 2.94
C TYR A 91 -10.41 -9.88 3.03
N SER A 92 -11.22 -10.26 4.03
CA SER A 92 -11.69 -11.63 4.20
C SER A 92 -12.50 -12.14 3.00
N LEU A 93 -12.64 -13.43 2.87
CA LEU A 93 -13.27 -14.15 1.76
C LEU A 93 -14.63 -13.64 1.31
N ASP A 94 -15.37 -12.94 2.17
CA ASP A 94 -16.70 -12.39 1.85
C ASP A 94 -16.66 -11.14 0.96
N SER A 95 -15.57 -10.40 0.93
CA SER A 95 -15.52 -9.10 0.26
C SER A 95 -15.02 -9.12 -1.21
N ARG A 96 -14.58 -10.26 -1.73
CA ARG A 96 -14.11 -10.48 -3.14
C ARG A 96 -13.18 -9.41 -3.71
N GLY A 97 -12.59 -8.56 -2.87
CA GLY A 97 -11.71 -7.47 -3.27
C GLY A 97 -10.37 -7.53 -2.56
N TYR A 98 -9.31 -7.13 -3.28
CA TYR A 98 -8.00 -6.88 -2.69
C TYR A 98 -7.76 -5.37 -2.76
N GLU A 99 -7.40 -4.77 -1.63
CA GLU A 99 -6.81 -3.46 -1.62
C GLU A 99 -5.35 -3.59 -1.19
N GLY A 100 -4.45 -3.35 -2.14
CA GLY A 100 -3.03 -3.17 -1.87
C GLY A 100 -2.69 -1.71 -2.10
N PHE A 101 -1.91 -1.11 -1.20
CA PHE A 101 -1.30 0.18 -1.50
C PHE A 101 -0.08 -0.09 -2.39
N MET A 102 -0.22 0.22 -3.68
CA MET A 102 0.91 0.25 -4.60
C MET A 102 1.37 1.71 -4.73
N ASN A 103 2.59 1.97 -4.36
CA ASN A 103 3.25 3.22 -4.74
C ASN A 103 3.72 3.08 -6.20
N GLY A 104 2.83 3.41 -7.15
CA GLY A 104 3.17 3.42 -8.56
C GLY A 104 1.99 3.06 -9.46
N SER A 105 2.13 3.37 -10.74
CA SER A 105 1.19 3.01 -11.80
C SER A 105 1.47 1.63 -12.42
N GLU A 106 2.46 0.90 -11.89
CA GLU A 106 2.88 -0.39 -12.42
C GLU A 106 1.91 -1.50 -12.00
N SER A 107 1.42 -2.26 -12.97
CA SER A 107 0.59 -3.44 -12.70
C SER A 107 1.44 -4.62 -12.18
N ILE A 108 0.80 -5.60 -11.53
CA ILE A 108 1.47 -6.83 -11.09
C ILE A 108 2.19 -7.52 -12.25
N ALA A 109 1.53 -7.59 -13.43
CA ALA A 109 2.13 -8.18 -14.62
C ALA A 109 3.38 -7.42 -15.06
N GLU A 110 3.30 -6.08 -15.12
CA GLU A 110 4.44 -5.23 -15.49
C GLU A 110 5.61 -5.42 -14.53
N GLY A 111 5.35 -5.43 -13.22
CA GLY A 111 6.39 -5.61 -12.21
C GLY A 111 7.10 -6.95 -12.30
N ILE A 112 6.38 -8.06 -12.48
CA ILE A 112 6.96 -9.39 -12.64
C ILE A 112 7.78 -9.48 -13.96
N VAL A 113 7.27 -8.88 -15.05
CA VAL A 113 7.99 -8.88 -16.35
C VAL A 113 9.22 -7.97 -16.27
N ASN A 114 9.12 -6.79 -15.67
CA ASN A 114 10.22 -5.84 -15.53
C ASN A 114 11.35 -6.38 -14.66
N SER A 115 11.03 -7.15 -13.63
CA SER A 115 12.03 -7.82 -12.78
C SER A 115 12.69 -9.03 -13.46
N GLY A 116 12.22 -9.44 -14.65
CA GLY A 116 12.71 -10.65 -15.32
C GLY A 116 12.30 -11.97 -14.66
N LYS A 117 11.28 -11.94 -13.79
CA LYS A 117 10.91 -13.04 -12.89
C LYS A 117 9.76 -13.92 -13.39
N VAL A 118 9.39 -13.86 -14.68
CA VAL A 118 8.24 -14.64 -15.21
C VAL A 118 8.44 -16.15 -15.04
N LYS A 119 9.65 -16.66 -15.23
CA LYS A 119 9.94 -18.08 -15.05
C LYS A 119 9.93 -18.49 -13.57
N ASP A 120 10.51 -17.68 -12.68
CA ASP A 120 10.42 -17.90 -11.24
C ASP A 120 8.96 -17.89 -10.77
N PHE A 121 8.15 -16.98 -11.31
CA PHE A 121 6.71 -16.92 -11.03
C PHE A 121 5.97 -18.17 -11.50
N GLN A 122 6.31 -18.69 -12.67
CA GLN A 122 5.77 -19.95 -13.17
C GLN A 122 6.08 -21.12 -12.22
N GLU A 123 7.34 -21.23 -11.75
CA GLU A 123 7.72 -22.28 -10.79
C GLU A 123 7.00 -22.10 -9.44
N PHE A 124 6.87 -20.86 -8.96
CA PHE A 124 6.10 -20.58 -7.75
C PHE A 124 4.63 -21.02 -7.87
N LEU A 125 3.98 -20.80 -9.01
CA LEU A 125 2.62 -21.27 -9.26
C LEU A 125 2.56 -22.80 -9.30
N LYS A 126 3.55 -23.44 -9.92
CA LYS A 126 3.64 -24.89 -10.00
C LYS A 126 3.83 -25.55 -8.63
N GLU A 127 4.60 -24.94 -7.73
CA GLU A 127 4.73 -25.39 -6.33
C GLU A 127 3.40 -25.29 -5.55
N ASN A 128 2.44 -24.51 -6.05
CA ASN A 128 1.08 -24.38 -5.51
C ASN A 128 0.03 -25.12 -6.35
N ASP A 129 0.43 -26.19 -7.07
CA ASP A 129 -0.44 -27.05 -7.89
C ASP A 129 -1.14 -26.30 -9.04
N ILE A 130 -0.54 -25.22 -9.55
CA ILE A 130 -1.05 -24.43 -10.66
C ILE A 130 -0.05 -24.53 -11.81
N ASP A 131 -0.35 -25.38 -12.79
CA ASP A 131 0.54 -25.65 -13.93
C ASP A 131 0.13 -24.83 -15.15
N TYR A 132 0.77 -23.67 -15.33
CA TYR A 132 0.67 -22.83 -16.52
C TYR A 132 2.04 -22.68 -17.17
N GLU A 133 2.09 -22.70 -18.48
CA GLU A 133 3.25 -22.28 -19.23
C GLU A 133 3.17 -20.76 -19.47
N LEU A 134 4.07 -19.99 -18.81
CA LEU A 134 4.00 -18.53 -18.78
C LEU A 134 5.12 -17.88 -19.59
N TYR A 135 4.78 -16.77 -20.25
CA TYR A 135 5.77 -15.88 -20.85
C TYR A 135 5.36 -14.41 -20.71
N GLY A 136 6.38 -13.54 -20.66
CA GLY A 136 6.17 -12.09 -20.70
C GLY A 136 6.12 -11.59 -22.14
N CYS A 137 5.20 -10.66 -22.41
CA CYS A 137 5.09 -10.00 -23.71
C CYS A 137 4.71 -8.53 -23.54
N GLU A 138 4.72 -7.79 -24.65
CA GLU A 138 4.24 -6.41 -24.69
C GLU A 138 3.00 -6.34 -25.60
N VAL A 139 1.92 -5.77 -25.09
CA VAL A 139 0.65 -5.58 -25.79
C VAL A 139 0.22 -4.13 -25.62
N ASP A 140 0.03 -3.40 -26.70
CA ASP A 140 -0.37 -1.99 -26.72
C ASP A 140 0.53 -1.09 -25.85
N GLY A 141 1.85 -1.36 -25.85
CA GLY A 141 2.84 -0.60 -25.09
C GLY A 141 2.86 -0.91 -23.58
N ARG A 142 2.17 -1.96 -23.14
CA ARG A 142 2.14 -2.44 -21.76
C ARG A 142 2.68 -3.85 -21.66
N LYS A 143 3.47 -4.13 -20.65
CA LYS A 143 3.96 -5.48 -20.38
C LYS A 143 2.86 -6.32 -19.75
N ALA A 144 2.72 -7.55 -20.23
CA ALA A 144 1.70 -8.50 -19.80
C ALA A 144 2.30 -9.92 -19.66
N ILE A 145 1.62 -10.76 -18.90
CA ILE A 145 1.95 -12.18 -18.76
C ILE A 145 0.86 -12.99 -19.48
N TYR A 146 1.29 -13.85 -20.37
CA TYR A 146 0.42 -14.73 -21.12
C TYR A 146 0.65 -16.18 -20.76
N CYS A 147 -0.42 -16.97 -20.81
CA CYS A 147 -0.39 -18.43 -20.74
C CYS A 147 -0.36 -18.99 -22.15
N HIS A 148 0.56 -19.93 -22.39
CA HIS A 148 0.61 -20.69 -23.62
C HIS A 148 -0.28 -21.94 -23.52
N PHE A 149 -1.11 -22.16 -24.51
CA PHE A 149 -1.91 -23.37 -24.69
C PHE A 149 -1.68 -23.90 -26.10
N ASP A 150 -1.92 -25.19 -26.32
CA ASP A 150 -1.65 -25.90 -27.61
C ASP A 150 -2.07 -25.12 -28.86
N ASN A 151 -3.19 -24.39 -28.82
CA ASN A 151 -3.76 -23.71 -29.97
C ASN A 151 -3.95 -22.21 -29.84
N LYS A 152 -3.64 -21.63 -28.70
CA LYS A 152 -3.83 -20.20 -28.44
C LYS A 152 -3.13 -19.73 -27.17
N ASP A 153 -2.85 -18.46 -27.14
CA ASP A 153 -2.38 -17.77 -25.94
C ASP A 153 -3.50 -16.98 -25.28
N ALA A 154 -3.44 -16.85 -23.98
CA ALA A 154 -4.41 -16.07 -23.22
C ALA A 154 -3.72 -15.23 -22.14
N ASP A 155 -4.22 -14.02 -21.93
CA ASP A 155 -3.76 -13.15 -20.85
C ASP A 155 -4.02 -13.84 -19.49
N PHE A 156 -2.93 -14.06 -18.73
CA PHE A 156 -2.97 -14.74 -17.44
C PHE A 156 -3.99 -14.09 -16.48
N PHE A 157 -4.01 -12.78 -16.36
CA PHE A 157 -4.91 -12.09 -15.43
C PHE A 157 -6.38 -12.09 -15.86
N LYS A 158 -6.67 -12.41 -17.12
CA LYS A 158 -8.05 -12.60 -17.60
C LYS A 158 -8.59 -13.99 -17.33
N ILE A 159 -7.72 -15.02 -17.37
CA ILE A 159 -8.15 -16.41 -17.24
C ILE A 159 -7.94 -16.98 -15.84
N ALA A 160 -6.97 -16.44 -15.09
CA ALA A 160 -6.65 -16.93 -13.74
C ALA A 160 -7.82 -16.73 -12.77
N SER A 161 -8.03 -17.75 -11.92
CA SER A 161 -9.00 -17.67 -10.82
C SER A 161 -8.64 -16.55 -9.84
N THR A 162 -9.59 -16.12 -9.01
CA THR A 162 -9.33 -15.13 -7.97
C THR A 162 -8.23 -15.60 -7.02
N GLY A 163 -8.22 -16.88 -6.64
CA GLY A 163 -7.15 -17.45 -5.80
C GLY A 163 -5.78 -17.38 -6.47
N THR A 164 -5.71 -17.75 -7.75
CA THR A 164 -4.46 -17.68 -8.52
C THR A 164 -3.94 -16.24 -8.67
N ARG A 165 -4.85 -15.27 -8.87
CA ARG A 165 -4.48 -13.84 -8.89
C ARG A 165 -3.99 -13.35 -7.53
N SER A 166 -4.50 -13.90 -6.44
CA SER A 166 -3.99 -13.62 -5.09
C SER A 166 -2.55 -14.10 -4.92
N LEU A 167 -2.25 -15.32 -5.39
CA LEU A 167 -0.88 -15.85 -5.38
C LEU A 167 0.07 -14.98 -6.22
N ALA A 168 -0.39 -14.47 -7.38
CA ALA A 168 0.40 -13.53 -8.17
C ALA A 168 0.70 -12.23 -7.42
N LEU A 169 -0.26 -11.72 -6.65
CA LEU A 169 -0.06 -10.55 -5.80
C LEU A 169 0.96 -10.83 -4.70
N PHE A 170 0.86 -11.96 -4.00
CA PHE A 170 1.85 -12.38 -2.99
C PHE A 170 3.24 -12.49 -3.58
N TYR A 171 3.36 -13.16 -4.73
CA TYR A 171 4.64 -13.30 -5.40
C TYR A 171 5.25 -11.95 -5.77
N TYR A 172 4.46 -11.04 -6.35
CA TYR A 172 4.90 -9.71 -6.72
C TYR A 172 5.43 -8.89 -5.53
N TRP A 173 4.83 -9.06 -4.34
CA TRP A 173 5.30 -8.39 -3.13
C TRP A 173 6.52 -9.06 -2.48
N TYR A 174 6.78 -10.31 -2.85
CA TYR A 174 7.93 -11.06 -2.35
C TYR A 174 9.22 -10.73 -3.13
N ILE A 175 9.13 -10.40 -4.43
CA ILE A 175 10.27 -10.12 -5.30
C ILE A 175 10.69 -8.65 -5.30
#